data_cd2f732fb000bd1fd772d82175218280
#
_entry.id   cd2f732fb000bd1fd772d82175218280
#
_cell.length_a   1.000
_cell.length_b   1.000
_cell.length_c   1.000
_cell.angle_alpha   90.00
_cell.angle_beta   90.00
_cell.angle_gamma   90.00
#
_symmetry.space_group_name_H-M   'P 1'
#
loop_
_entity.id
_entity.type
_entity.pdbx_description
1 polymer ?
#
loop_
_entity_poly.entity_id
_entity_poly.type
_entity_poly.pdbx_seq_one_letter_code
_entity_poly.pdbx_strand_id
1 'polypeptide(L)'
;LDQFKQEFREVFFSILPVTLVIVLLQVTLIHMPFSDFLQFLLAALLTIVGLSLFLFGVKLGLLPIGESLGSSLPHKGFFWVIFFGFLLGFVITVAEPDVRIFAQQIEDAGERIATQNVLILAISLGVGISVVMAMLRSIFNISLTLLLIPSYILVFVLGYFVSDDFFSIALDAGGVTTGPITVPFLMALSIGVVSVFGGRDKVSQGFGMVALASVGPVIAVMVLGVLFS
;
A
#
# COMPACT_ATOMS: atom_id res chain seq x y z
N LEU A 1 -14.40 -22.10 -7.72
CA LEU A 1 -15.64 -21.62 -7.08
C LEU A 1 -15.46 -21.48 -5.57
N ASP A 2 -14.80 -22.43 -4.90
CA ASP A 2 -14.61 -22.40 -3.44
C ASP A 2 -13.70 -21.26 -2.97
N GLN A 3 -12.64 -20.97 -3.72
CA GLN A 3 -11.77 -19.82 -3.44
C GLN A 3 -12.53 -18.50 -3.55
N PHE A 4 -13.36 -18.32 -4.59
CA PHE A 4 -14.16 -17.10 -4.73
C PHE A 4 -15.18 -16.96 -3.58
N LYS A 5 -15.82 -18.06 -3.15
CA LYS A 5 -16.75 -18.05 -1.99
C LYS A 5 -16.03 -17.64 -0.71
N GLN A 6 -14.79 -18.08 -0.53
CA GLN A 6 -13.99 -17.70 0.62
C GLN A 6 -13.68 -16.19 0.60
N GLU A 7 -13.19 -15.65 -0.54
CA GLU A 7 -12.95 -14.21 -0.68
C GLU A 7 -14.21 -13.39 -0.42
N PHE A 8 -15.31 -13.77 -1.03
CA PHE A 8 -16.60 -13.10 -0.84
C PHE A 8 -17.00 -13.08 0.63
N ARG A 9 -16.84 -14.18 1.34
CA ARG A 9 -17.15 -14.29 2.77
C ARG A 9 -16.23 -13.38 3.59
N GLU A 10 -14.94 -13.37 3.31
CA GLU A 10 -13.96 -12.53 4.02
C GLU A 10 -14.29 -11.05 3.84
N VAL A 11 -14.52 -10.61 2.62
CA VAL A 11 -14.91 -9.23 2.30
C VAL A 11 -16.25 -8.86 2.94
N PHE A 12 -17.24 -9.73 2.84
CA PHE A 12 -18.56 -9.50 3.46
C PHE A 12 -18.45 -9.27 4.96
N PHE A 13 -17.74 -10.15 5.69
CA PHE A 13 -17.58 -10.00 7.14
C PHE A 13 -16.66 -8.82 7.53
N SER A 14 -15.82 -8.35 6.65
CA SER A 14 -15.01 -7.14 6.88
C SER A 14 -15.83 -5.85 6.73
N ILE A 15 -16.74 -5.79 5.77
CA ILE A 15 -17.57 -4.61 5.50
C ILE A 15 -18.81 -4.56 6.39
N LEU A 16 -19.36 -5.71 6.75
CA LEU A 16 -20.59 -5.81 7.52
C LEU A 16 -20.60 -5.00 8.83
N PRO A 17 -19.58 -5.04 9.70
CA PRO A 17 -19.60 -4.29 10.96
C PRO A 17 -19.72 -2.78 10.73
N VAL A 18 -18.95 -2.23 9.77
CA VAL A 18 -18.99 -0.81 9.44
C VAL A 18 -20.37 -0.42 8.89
N THR A 19 -20.91 -1.23 7.98
CA THR A 19 -22.26 -1.02 7.43
C THR A 19 -23.32 -1.03 8.54
N LEU A 20 -23.26 -1.98 9.48
CA LEU A 20 -24.19 -2.05 10.61
C LEU A 20 -24.10 -0.82 11.52
N VAL A 21 -22.90 -0.34 11.83
CA VAL A 21 -22.71 0.90 12.61
C VAL A 21 -23.36 2.09 11.91
N ILE A 22 -23.13 2.24 10.60
CA ILE A 22 -23.73 3.36 9.83
C ILE A 22 -25.26 3.23 9.80
N VAL A 23 -25.81 2.01 9.63
CA VAL A 23 -27.27 1.78 9.70
C VAL A 23 -27.85 2.16 11.07
N LEU A 24 -27.15 1.78 12.15
CA LEU A 24 -27.56 2.16 13.52
C LEU A 24 -27.53 3.69 13.71
N LEU A 25 -26.46 4.34 13.26
CA LEU A 25 -26.32 5.79 13.33
C LEU A 25 -27.40 6.50 12.47
N GLN A 26 -27.73 5.95 11.32
CA GLN A 26 -28.80 6.47 10.45
C GLN A 26 -30.15 6.49 11.18
N VAL A 27 -30.48 5.43 11.90
CA VAL A 27 -31.77 5.33 12.60
C VAL A 27 -31.80 6.20 13.86
N THR A 28 -30.66 6.41 14.51
CA THR A 28 -30.60 7.08 15.83
C THR A 28 -30.21 8.54 15.78
N LEU A 29 -29.29 8.93 14.89
CA LEU A 29 -28.63 10.25 14.92
C LEU A 29 -28.69 11.00 13.59
N ILE A 30 -28.42 10.35 12.46
CA ILE A 30 -28.14 11.05 11.19
C ILE A 30 -29.43 11.46 10.49
N HIS A 31 -30.44 10.59 10.42
CA HIS A 31 -31.75 10.80 9.78
C HIS A 31 -31.67 11.35 8.35
N MET A 32 -30.73 10.84 7.52
CA MET A 32 -30.61 11.25 6.11
C MET A 32 -31.85 10.84 5.30
N PRO A 33 -32.11 11.50 4.15
CA PRO A 33 -33.20 11.13 3.24
C PRO A 33 -33.13 9.67 2.83
N PHE A 34 -34.29 9.03 2.67
CA PHE A 34 -34.39 7.61 2.31
C PHE A 34 -33.67 7.26 1.00
N SER A 35 -33.66 8.19 0.03
CA SER A 35 -32.92 8.04 -1.23
C SER A 35 -31.42 7.87 -1.02
N ASP A 36 -30.82 8.66 -0.14
CA ASP A 36 -29.39 8.68 0.13
C ASP A 36 -28.99 7.43 0.92
N PHE A 37 -29.85 7.04 1.87
CA PHE A 37 -29.66 5.78 2.60
C PHE A 37 -29.73 4.55 1.69
N LEU A 38 -30.65 4.53 0.73
CA LEU A 38 -30.73 3.46 -0.26
C LEU A 38 -29.51 3.42 -1.16
N GLN A 39 -29.01 4.58 -1.59
CA GLN A 39 -27.77 4.69 -2.37
C GLN A 39 -26.58 4.16 -1.57
N PHE A 40 -26.47 4.48 -0.28
CA PHE A 40 -25.44 3.93 0.60
C PHE A 40 -25.48 2.38 0.68
N LEU A 41 -26.66 1.79 0.85
CA LEU A 41 -26.80 0.33 0.90
C LEU A 41 -26.42 -0.33 -0.44
N LEU A 42 -26.83 0.28 -1.56
CA LEU A 42 -26.44 -0.20 -2.89
C LEU A 42 -24.92 -0.08 -3.11
N ALA A 43 -24.33 1.05 -2.70
CA ALA A 43 -22.88 1.24 -2.76
C ALA A 43 -22.13 0.20 -1.92
N ALA A 44 -22.58 -0.09 -0.69
CA ALA A 44 -22.00 -1.12 0.16
C ALA A 44 -22.05 -2.51 -0.50
N LEU A 45 -23.19 -2.87 -1.10
CA LEU A 45 -23.35 -4.13 -1.81
C LEU A 45 -22.43 -4.21 -3.04
N LEU A 46 -22.35 -3.15 -3.85
CA LEU A 46 -21.46 -3.08 -4.99
C LEU A 46 -20.00 -3.15 -4.57
N THR A 47 -19.65 -2.52 -3.44
CA THR A 47 -18.30 -2.60 -2.87
C THR A 47 -17.95 -4.03 -2.46
N ILE A 48 -18.84 -4.75 -1.81
CA ILE A 48 -18.61 -6.16 -1.43
C ILE A 48 -18.34 -7.02 -2.69
N VAL A 49 -19.18 -6.89 -3.71
CA VAL A 49 -19.03 -7.66 -4.94
C VAL A 49 -17.76 -7.26 -5.69
N GLY A 50 -17.54 -5.96 -5.87
CA GLY A 50 -16.38 -5.41 -6.59
C GLY A 50 -15.06 -5.78 -5.92
N LEU A 51 -14.97 -5.58 -4.61
CA LEU A 51 -13.75 -5.90 -3.85
C LEU A 51 -13.49 -7.42 -3.82
N SER A 52 -14.53 -8.25 -3.74
CA SER A 52 -14.38 -9.71 -3.79
C SER A 52 -13.82 -10.17 -5.14
N LEU A 53 -14.35 -9.65 -6.25
CA LEU A 53 -13.85 -9.94 -7.59
C LEU A 53 -12.42 -9.46 -7.79
N PHE A 54 -12.13 -8.26 -7.29
CA PHE A 54 -10.81 -7.65 -7.37
C PHE A 54 -9.76 -8.48 -6.61
N LEU A 55 -10.01 -8.81 -5.33
CA LEU A 55 -9.08 -9.62 -4.52
C LEU A 55 -8.90 -11.03 -5.09
N PHE A 56 -9.96 -11.63 -5.62
CA PHE A 56 -9.86 -12.90 -6.32
C PHE A 56 -8.95 -12.80 -7.54
N GLY A 57 -9.07 -11.72 -8.34
CA GLY A 57 -8.19 -11.45 -9.47
C GLY A 57 -6.72 -11.24 -9.05
N VAL A 58 -6.48 -10.50 -7.97
CA VAL A 58 -5.13 -10.29 -7.40
C VAL A 58 -4.50 -11.63 -7.01
N LYS A 59 -5.24 -12.48 -6.28
CA LYS A 59 -4.73 -13.79 -5.85
C LYS A 59 -4.40 -14.72 -7.03
N LEU A 60 -5.20 -14.70 -8.08
CA LEU A 60 -4.98 -15.57 -9.25
C LEU A 60 -3.89 -15.04 -10.20
N GLY A 61 -3.76 -13.73 -10.32
CA GLY A 61 -2.86 -13.10 -11.29
C GLY A 61 -1.58 -12.57 -10.66
N LEU A 62 -1.70 -11.62 -9.73
CA LEU A 62 -0.55 -10.86 -9.23
C LEU A 62 0.37 -11.67 -8.31
N LEU A 63 -0.18 -12.53 -7.44
CA LEU A 63 0.66 -13.27 -6.50
C LEU A 63 1.60 -14.26 -7.20
N PRO A 64 1.15 -15.11 -8.16
CA PRO A 64 2.05 -15.99 -8.91
C PRO A 64 3.09 -15.22 -9.72
N ILE A 65 2.72 -14.06 -10.27
CA ILE A 65 3.66 -13.17 -10.98
C ILE A 65 4.71 -12.64 -10.01
N GLY A 66 4.31 -12.18 -8.82
CA GLY A 66 5.22 -11.70 -7.79
C GLY A 66 6.26 -12.74 -7.38
N GLU A 67 5.83 -13.97 -7.09
CA GLU A 67 6.72 -15.08 -6.75
C GLU A 67 7.67 -15.45 -7.89
N SER A 68 7.15 -15.52 -9.13
CA SER A 68 7.93 -15.85 -10.32
C SER A 68 9.00 -14.79 -10.62
N LEU A 69 8.63 -13.51 -10.53
CA LEU A 69 9.57 -12.41 -10.70
C LEU A 69 10.60 -12.39 -9.57
N GLY A 70 10.16 -12.53 -8.31
CA GLY A 70 11.04 -12.58 -7.16
C GLY A 70 12.11 -13.68 -7.25
N SER A 71 11.73 -14.85 -7.72
CA SER A 71 12.67 -15.97 -7.90
C SER A 71 13.57 -15.84 -9.14
N SER A 72 13.09 -15.16 -10.19
CA SER A 72 13.83 -15.06 -11.46
C SER A 72 14.83 -13.91 -11.49
N LEU A 73 14.48 -12.76 -10.88
CA LEU A 73 15.29 -11.53 -10.95
C LEU A 73 16.71 -11.68 -10.38
N PRO A 74 16.94 -12.32 -9.22
CA PRO A 74 18.28 -12.45 -8.69
C PRO A 74 19.25 -13.22 -9.61
N HIS A 75 18.73 -14.18 -10.38
CA HIS A 75 19.54 -14.94 -11.34
C HIS A 75 20.00 -14.14 -12.56
N LYS A 76 19.27 -13.04 -12.88
CA LYS A 76 19.61 -12.17 -14.02
C LYS A 76 20.64 -11.10 -13.68
N GLY A 77 20.98 -10.93 -12.41
CA GLY A 77 21.98 -10.00 -11.92
C GLY A 77 21.42 -8.75 -11.25
N PHE A 78 22.31 -8.04 -10.59
CA PHE A 78 22.01 -6.91 -9.71
C PHE A 78 21.26 -5.75 -10.39
N PHE A 79 21.63 -5.42 -11.63
CA PHE A 79 20.97 -4.37 -12.39
C PHE A 79 19.47 -4.64 -12.58
N TRP A 80 19.12 -5.88 -12.93
CA TRP A 80 17.73 -6.28 -13.13
C TRP A 80 16.90 -6.26 -11.84
N VAL A 81 17.52 -6.60 -10.70
CA VAL A 81 16.87 -6.52 -9.39
C VAL A 81 16.51 -5.06 -9.07
N ILE A 82 17.44 -4.12 -9.27
CA ILE A 82 17.19 -2.69 -9.03
C ILE A 82 16.12 -2.17 -9.98
N PHE A 83 16.28 -2.39 -11.28
CA PHE A 83 15.37 -1.86 -12.29
C PHE A 83 13.94 -2.38 -12.12
N PHE A 84 13.77 -3.70 -12.06
CA PHE A 84 12.43 -4.27 -11.90
C PHE A 84 11.88 -4.11 -10.49
N GLY A 85 12.70 -4.13 -9.45
CA GLY A 85 12.26 -3.84 -8.08
C GLY A 85 11.66 -2.44 -7.98
N PHE A 86 12.34 -1.43 -8.54
CA PHE A 86 11.82 -0.08 -8.62
C PHE A 86 10.54 0.00 -9.47
N LEU A 87 10.59 -0.54 -10.69
CA LEU A 87 9.46 -0.49 -11.63
C LEU A 87 8.21 -1.15 -11.05
N LEU A 88 8.36 -2.32 -10.43
CA LEU A 88 7.24 -3.05 -9.83
C LEU A 88 6.65 -2.29 -8.64
N GLY A 89 7.48 -1.81 -7.71
CA GLY A 89 7.01 -1.01 -6.59
C GLY A 89 6.30 0.26 -7.04
N PHE A 90 6.86 0.95 -8.01
CA PHE A 90 6.28 2.17 -8.58
C PHE A 90 4.94 1.91 -9.27
N VAL A 91 4.90 0.97 -10.23
CA VAL A 91 3.69 0.70 -11.04
C VAL A 91 2.54 0.17 -10.18
N ILE A 92 2.82 -0.72 -9.24
CA ILE A 92 1.80 -1.25 -8.33
C ILE A 92 1.19 -0.15 -7.48
N THR A 93 2.01 0.76 -6.96
CA THR A 93 1.52 1.88 -6.16
C THR A 93 0.70 2.87 -6.99
N VAL A 94 1.10 3.18 -8.23
CA VAL A 94 0.29 4.00 -9.15
C VAL A 94 -1.05 3.33 -9.47
N ALA A 95 -1.09 1.99 -9.52
CA ALA A 95 -2.30 1.22 -9.80
C ALA A 95 -3.19 1.03 -8.56
N GLU A 96 -2.67 1.30 -7.34
CA GLU A 96 -3.40 1.11 -6.08
C GLU A 96 -4.59 2.07 -5.98
N PRO A 97 -5.83 1.58 -5.85
CA PRO A 97 -7.01 2.44 -5.75
C PRO A 97 -6.98 3.36 -4.52
N ASP A 98 -6.49 2.84 -3.39
CA ASP A 98 -6.47 3.56 -2.12
C ASP A 98 -5.57 4.79 -2.17
N VAL A 99 -4.43 4.70 -2.86
CA VAL A 99 -3.51 5.83 -3.08
C VAL A 99 -4.17 6.93 -3.91
N ARG A 100 -4.98 6.56 -4.90
CA ARG A 100 -5.72 7.52 -5.73
C ARG A 100 -6.82 8.23 -4.94
N ILE A 101 -7.59 7.47 -4.17
CA ILE A 101 -8.66 8.02 -3.31
C ILE A 101 -8.05 8.95 -2.27
N PHE A 102 -6.96 8.55 -1.62
CA PHE A 102 -6.25 9.37 -0.65
C PHE A 102 -5.77 10.70 -1.26
N ALA A 103 -5.10 10.65 -2.41
CA ALA A 103 -4.62 11.84 -3.09
C ALA A 103 -5.76 12.78 -3.54
N GLN A 104 -6.90 12.22 -3.95
CA GLN A 104 -8.10 12.99 -4.27
C GLN A 104 -8.70 13.64 -3.02
N GLN A 105 -8.78 12.94 -1.90
CA GLN A 105 -9.30 13.50 -0.64
C GLN A 105 -8.47 14.69 -0.14
N ILE A 106 -7.14 14.64 -0.30
CA ILE A 106 -6.25 15.75 0.04
C ILE A 106 -6.51 16.96 -0.88
N GLU A 107 -6.67 16.75 -2.19
CA GLU A 107 -6.98 17.81 -3.14
C GLU A 107 -8.36 18.43 -2.86
N ASP A 108 -9.38 17.61 -2.59
CA ASP A 108 -10.75 18.05 -2.28
C ASP A 108 -10.85 18.81 -0.93
N ALA A 109 -9.97 18.49 0.03
CA ALA A 109 -9.86 19.23 1.29
C ALA A 109 -9.34 20.68 1.12
N GLY A 110 -8.94 21.04 -0.11
CA GLY A 110 -8.51 22.40 -0.45
C GLY A 110 -7.10 22.72 0.04
N GLU A 111 -6.38 21.73 0.51
CA GLU A 111 -4.97 21.88 0.84
C GLU A 111 -4.17 22.06 -0.44
N ARG A 112 -3.68 23.26 -0.67
CA ARG A 112 -2.86 23.64 -1.85
C ARG A 112 -1.44 23.05 -1.80
N ILE A 113 -1.30 21.90 -1.20
CA ILE A 113 -0.02 21.27 -0.84
C ILE A 113 0.63 20.63 -2.07
N ALA A 114 -0.14 19.90 -2.87
CA ALA A 114 0.28 19.33 -4.13
C ALA A 114 -0.94 18.89 -4.95
N THR A 115 -0.84 18.90 -6.27
CA THR A 115 -1.89 18.28 -7.10
C THR A 115 -1.92 16.77 -6.88
N GLN A 116 -3.11 16.14 -7.03
CA GLN A 116 -3.30 14.70 -6.91
C GLN A 116 -2.18 13.89 -7.59
N ASN A 117 -1.84 14.26 -8.82
CA ASN A 117 -0.81 13.55 -9.59
C ASN A 117 0.59 13.64 -8.98
N VAL A 118 0.95 14.78 -8.41
CA VAL A 118 2.27 14.98 -7.78
C VAL A 118 2.36 14.14 -6.51
N LEU A 119 1.29 14.08 -5.73
CA LEU A 119 1.25 13.25 -4.52
C LEU A 119 1.34 11.75 -4.87
N ILE A 120 0.57 11.28 -5.86
CA ILE A 120 0.66 9.88 -6.34
C ILE A 120 2.08 9.56 -6.83
N LEU A 121 2.71 10.45 -7.59
CA LEU A 121 4.08 10.25 -8.07
C LEU A 121 5.08 10.19 -6.91
N ALA A 122 5.00 11.10 -5.93
CA ALA A 122 5.89 11.10 -4.77
C ALA A 122 5.76 9.80 -3.97
N ILE A 123 4.52 9.38 -3.67
CA ILE A 123 4.22 8.13 -2.97
C ILE A 123 4.81 6.94 -3.73
N SER A 124 4.56 6.86 -5.04
CA SER A 124 4.99 5.74 -5.88
C SER A 124 6.51 5.67 -6.03
N LEU A 125 7.20 6.82 -6.11
CA LEU A 125 8.66 6.90 -6.08
C LEU A 125 9.21 6.38 -4.74
N GLY A 126 8.60 6.79 -3.64
CA GLY A 126 8.96 6.32 -2.30
C GLY A 126 8.85 4.80 -2.16
N VAL A 127 7.73 4.22 -2.61
CA VAL A 127 7.55 2.74 -2.61
C VAL A 127 8.56 2.07 -3.54
N GLY A 128 8.74 2.57 -4.76
CA GLY A 128 9.68 2.00 -5.72
C GLY A 128 11.11 1.91 -5.16
N ILE A 129 11.61 2.99 -4.55
CA ILE A 129 12.93 3.01 -3.90
C ILE A 129 12.97 2.01 -2.73
N SER A 130 11.95 1.99 -1.90
CA SER A 130 11.89 1.11 -0.73
C SER A 130 11.80 -0.36 -1.10
N VAL A 131 11.11 -0.72 -2.18
CA VAL A 131 11.09 -2.10 -2.70
C VAL A 131 12.48 -2.53 -3.15
N VAL A 132 13.21 -1.68 -3.85
CA VAL A 132 14.62 -1.96 -4.18
C VAL A 132 15.45 -2.20 -2.93
N MET A 133 15.36 -1.30 -1.94
CA MET A 133 16.09 -1.46 -0.67
C MET A 133 15.73 -2.77 0.04
N ALA A 134 14.45 -3.13 0.04
CA ALA A 134 13.96 -4.36 0.65
C ALA A 134 14.43 -5.62 -0.10
N MET A 135 14.46 -5.60 -1.44
CA MET A 135 15.03 -6.70 -2.24
C MET A 135 16.53 -6.85 -1.98
N LEU A 136 17.28 -5.74 -2.00
CA LEU A 136 18.71 -5.75 -1.72
C LEU A 136 19.02 -6.23 -0.30
N ARG A 137 18.22 -5.78 0.67
CA ARG A 137 18.30 -6.29 2.05
C ARG A 137 18.17 -7.81 2.09
N SER A 138 17.18 -8.36 1.40
CA SER A 138 16.95 -9.83 1.37
C SER A 138 18.10 -10.57 0.69
N ILE A 139 18.67 -10.02 -0.37
CA ILE A 139 19.81 -10.61 -1.11
C ILE A 139 21.10 -10.58 -0.27
N PHE A 140 21.39 -9.45 0.38
CA PHE A 140 22.61 -9.28 1.18
C PHE A 140 22.44 -9.68 2.65
N ASN A 141 21.27 -10.21 3.03
CA ASN A 141 20.93 -10.62 4.38
C ASN A 141 21.16 -9.51 5.43
N ILE A 142 20.83 -8.27 5.07
CA ILE A 142 20.95 -7.11 5.96
C ILE A 142 19.80 -7.15 6.99
N SER A 143 20.07 -6.81 8.25
CA SER A 143 19.04 -6.76 9.28
C SER A 143 18.00 -5.66 8.99
N LEU A 144 16.73 -5.95 9.20
CA LEU A 144 15.64 -4.98 9.01
C LEU A 144 15.83 -3.72 9.85
N THR A 145 16.25 -3.90 11.09
CA THR A 145 16.48 -2.83 12.07
C THR A 145 17.50 -1.81 11.58
N LEU A 146 18.55 -2.27 10.87
CA LEU A 146 19.60 -1.39 10.32
C LEU A 146 19.07 -0.43 9.24
N LEU A 147 17.98 -0.79 8.56
CA LEU A 147 17.34 0.07 7.56
C LEU A 147 16.21 0.89 8.17
N LEU A 148 15.40 0.31 9.06
CA LEU A 148 14.26 1.01 9.64
C LEU A 148 14.68 2.13 10.60
N ILE A 149 15.69 1.91 11.47
CA ILE A 149 16.10 2.94 12.43
C ILE A 149 16.53 4.24 11.72
N PRO A 150 17.46 4.22 10.74
CA PRO A 150 17.84 5.44 10.03
C PRO A 150 16.67 6.06 9.26
N SER A 151 15.79 5.23 8.69
CA SER A 151 14.61 5.71 7.96
C SER A 151 13.65 6.48 8.87
N TYR A 152 13.35 5.96 10.06
CA TYR A 152 12.51 6.68 11.04
C TYR A 152 13.20 7.91 11.62
N ILE A 153 14.53 7.86 11.85
CA ILE A 153 15.27 9.07 12.27
C ILE A 153 15.12 10.14 11.17
N LEU A 154 15.26 9.76 9.89
CA LEU A 154 15.06 10.69 8.78
C LEU A 154 13.63 11.25 8.75
N VAL A 155 12.60 10.42 8.99
CA VAL A 155 11.20 10.87 9.09
C VAL A 155 11.04 11.95 10.17
N PHE A 156 11.59 11.74 11.38
CA PHE A 156 11.50 12.73 12.45
C PHE A 156 12.31 13.99 12.16
N VAL A 157 13.48 13.87 11.53
CA VAL A 157 14.28 15.03 11.13
C VAL A 157 13.55 15.86 10.07
N LEU A 158 12.99 15.22 9.04
CA LEU A 158 12.20 15.91 8.01
C LEU A 158 10.93 16.51 8.60
N GLY A 159 10.29 15.82 9.56
CA GLY A 159 9.10 16.31 10.26
C GLY A 159 9.30 17.63 10.99
N TYR A 160 10.54 17.95 11.36
CA TYR A 160 10.86 19.27 11.96
C TYR A 160 10.78 20.43 10.93
N PHE A 161 10.93 20.13 9.65
CA PHE A 161 10.97 21.13 8.57
C PHE A 161 9.66 21.27 7.80
N VAL A 162 8.68 20.40 8.03
CA VAL A 162 7.38 20.43 7.36
C VAL A 162 6.29 20.94 8.29
N SER A 163 5.17 21.45 7.75
CA SER A 163 4.00 21.81 8.55
C SER A 163 3.34 20.58 9.18
N ASP A 164 2.54 20.77 10.22
CA ASP A 164 1.81 19.70 10.91
C ASP A 164 0.87 18.94 9.96
N ASP A 165 0.27 19.65 8.99
CA ASP A 165 -0.61 19.07 7.98
C ASP A 165 0.18 18.13 7.06
N PHE A 166 1.32 18.58 6.54
CA PHE A 166 2.20 17.72 5.73
C PHE A 166 2.75 16.51 6.50
N PHE A 167 3.05 16.70 7.77
CA PHE A 167 3.49 15.61 8.62
C PHE A 167 2.41 14.52 8.72
N SER A 168 1.16 14.92 8.96
CA SER A 168 0.01 14.02 9.05
C SER A 168 -0.23 13.31 7.72
N ILE A 169 -0.26 14.05 6.60
CA ILE A 169 -0.42 13.48 5.25
C ILE A 169 0.69 12.50 4.92
N ALA A 170 1.93 12.78 5.30
CA ALA A 170 3.04 11.88 5.05
C ALA A 170 2.90 10.57 5.83
N LEU A 171 2.48 10.60 7.09
CA LEU A 171 2.22 9.39 7.87
C LEU A 171 1.08 8.56 7.26
N ASP A 172 0.00 9.21 6.87
CA ASP A 172 -1.14 8.57 6.21
C ASP A 172 -0.76 7.95 4.88
N ALA A 173 0.10 8.60 4.08
CA ALA A 173 0.64 8.05 2.84
C ALA A 173 1.36 6.71 3.06
N GLY A 174 2.11 6.57 4.16
CA GLY A 174 2.71 5.30 4.56
C GLY A 174 1.70 4.20 4.86
N GLY A 175 0.58 4.55 5.50
CA GLY A 175 -0.53 3.64 5.79
C GLY A 175 -1.28 3.21 4.54
N VAL A 176 -1.64 4.17 3.70
CA VAL A 176 -2.44 3.95 2.47
C VAL A 176 -1.72 3.05 1.46
N THR A 177 -0.38 3.08 1.40
CA THR A 177 0.41 2.20 0.52
C THR A 177 0.44 0.74 0.97
N THR A 178 -0.09 0.41 2.15
CA THR A 178 -0.28 -0.97 2.61
C THR A 178 -1.67 -1.51 2.23
N GLY A 179 -2.07 -1.31 1.00
CA GLY A 179 -3.38 -1.66 0.46
C GLY A 179 -3.52 -3.10 -0.02
N PRO A 180 -4.70 -3.43 -0.57
CA PRO A 180 -5.07 -4.80 -0.93
C PRO A 180 -4.31 -5.40 -2.10
N ILE A 181 -3.58 -4.61 -2.90
CA ILE A 181 -2.69 -5.09 -3.97
C ILE A 181 -1.25 -5.14 -3.48
N THR A 182 -0.76 -4.02 -2.93
CA THR A 182 0.66 -3.82 -2.67
C THR A 182 1.19 -4.81 -1.65
N VAL A 183 0.52 -5.02 -0.52
CA VAL A 183 0.98 -5.94 0.54
C VAL A 183 1.09 -7.39 0.05
N PRO A 184 0.03 -8.01 -0.50
CA PRO A 184 0.11 -9.39 -0.97
C PRO A 184 1.17 -9.56 -2.06
N PHE A 185 1.29 -8.61 -2.98
CA PHE A 185 2.28 -8.67 -4.05
C PHE A 185 3.72 -8.58 -3.52
N LEU A 186 4.01 -7.64 -2.62
CA LEU A 186 5.33 -7.50 -2.01
C LEU A 186 5.71 -8.74 -1.19
N MET A 187 4.75 -9.34 -0.48
CA MET A 187 4.96 -10.59 0.21
C MET A 187 5.30 -11.73 -0.77
N ALA A 188 4.55 -11.85 -1.87
CA ALA A 188 4.81 -12.84 -2.91
C ALA A 188 6.19 -12.63 -3.57
N LEU A 189 6.53 -11.38 -3.92
CA LEU A 189 7.83 -10.99 -4.45
C LEU A 189 8.97 -11.37 -3.48
N SER A 190 8.81 -11.09 -2.19
CA SER A 190 9.77 -11.42 -1.16
C SER A 190 9.94 -12.94 -1.01
N ILE A 191 8.85 -13.71 -0.98
CA ILE A 191 8.88 -15.17 -0.94
C ILE A 191 9.67 -15.71 -2.14
N GLY A 192 9.44 -15.15 -3.33
CA GLY A 192 10.19 -15.48 -4.54
C GLY A 192 11.70 -15.23 -4.37
N VAL A 193 12.11 -14.03 -3.94
CA VAL A 193 13.51 -13.67 -3.71
C VAL A 193 14.16 -14.61 -2.69
N VAL A 194 13.52 -14.81 -1.54
CA VAL A 194 14.08 -15.64 -0.44
C VAL A 194 14.17 -17.12 -0.83
N SER A 195 13.28 -17.59 -1.72
CA SER A 195 13.32 -18.99 -2.18
C SER A 195 14.63 -19.35 -2.90
N VAL A 196 15.26 -18.36 -3.55
CA VAL A 196 16.54 -18.53 -4.28
C VAL A 196 17.73 -18.57 -3.33
N PHE A 197 17.67 -17.80 -2.24
CA PHE A 197 18.80 -17.68 -1.31
C PHE A 197 18.71 -18.63 -0.09
N GLY A 198 17.72 -19.53 -0.04
CA GLY A 198 17.60 -20.55 1.01
C GLY A 198 17.24 -19.99 2.39
N GLY A 199 16.65 -18.82 2.47
CA GLY A 199 16.25 -18.19 3.73
C GLY A 199 15.20 -19.01 4.49
N ARG A 200 15.42 -19.20 5.79
CA ARG A 200 14.57 -20.05 6.64
C ARG A 200 13.22 -19.43 7.02
N ASP A 201 13.14 -18.10 7.05
CA ASP A 201 11.93 -17.39 7.49
C ASP A 201 11.37 -16.48 6.37
N LYS A 202 10.67 -17.09 5.41
CA LYS A 202 10.07 -16.41 4.27
C LYS A 202 9.01 -15.37 4.67
N VAL A 203 8.26 -15.67 5.73
CA VAL A 203 7.17 -14.80 6.21
C VAL A 203 7.73 -13.54 6.85
N SER A 204 8.72 -13.66 7.73
CA SER A 204 9.39 -12.52 8.36
C SER A 204 10.08 -11.62 7.33
N GLN A 205 10.66 -12.20 6.28
CA GLN A 205 11.25 -11.43 5.18
C GLN A 205 10.18 -10.66 4.39
N GLY A 206 9.01 -11.27 4.14
CA GLY A 206 7.86 -10.63 3.51
C GLY A 206 7.37 -9.42 4.30
N PHE A 207 7.14 -9.59 5.60
CA PHE A 207 6.76 -8.48 6.48
C PHE A 207 7.83 -7.39 6.52
N GLY A 208 9.11 -7.76 6.49
CA GLY A 208 10.20 -6.80 6.41
C GLY A 208 10.19 -5.98 5.11
N MET A 209 9.79 -6.59 3.97
CA MET A 209 9.60 -5.87 2.71
C MET A 209 8.45 -4.88 2.79
N VAL A 210 7.31 -5.29 3.34
CA VAL A 210 6.15 -4.41 3.55
C VAL A 210 6.49 -3.26 4.49
N ALA A 211 7.18 -3.52 5.60
CA ALA A 211 7.58 -2.49 6.55
C ALA A 211 8.49 -1.42 5.93
N LEU A 212 9.42 -1.79 5.05
CA LEU A 212 10.23 -0.84 4.32
C LEU A 212 9.41 -0.08 3.28
N ALA A 213 8.51 -0.77 2.56
CA ALA A 213 7.65 -0.15 1.56
C ALA A 213 6.68 0.87 2.15
N SER A 214 6.29 0.76 3.43
CA SER A 214 5.44 1.74 4.10
C SER A 214 6.20 3.01 4.54
N VAL A 215 7.49 2.90 4.84
CA VAL A 215 8.30 4.07 5.26
C VAL A 215 8.74 4.94 4.08
N GLY A 216 8.94 4.36 2.90
CA GLY A 216 9.34 5.10 1.71
C GLY A 216 8.41 6.22 1.29
N PRO A 217 7.10 5.98 1.18
CA PRO A 217 6.11 7.02 0.92
C PRO A 217 6.13 8.15 1.95
N VAL A 218 6.28 7.81 3.23
CA VAL A 218 6.39 8.81 4.31
C VAL A 218 7.54 9.77 4.03
N ILE A 219 8.73 9.22 3.77
CA ILE A 219 9.92 10.04 3.45
C ILE A 219 9.70 10.84 2.17
N ALA A 220 9.14 10.24 1.11
CA ALA A 220 8.93 10.92 -0.16
C ALA A 220 7.95 12.09 -0.04
N VAL A 221 6.84 11.90 0.69
CA VAL A 221 5.86 12.98 0.94
C VAL A 221 6.44 14.07 1.85
N MET A 222 7.24 13.71 2.86
CA MET A 222 7.93 14.71 3.68
C MET A 222 8.95 15.53 2.89
N VAL A 223 9.72 14.88 2.01
CA VAL A 223 10.63 15.59 1.09
C VAL A 223 9.84 16.54 0.18
N LEU A 224 8.69 16.09 -0.33
CA LEU A 224 7.78 16.94 -1.08
C LEU A 224 7.33 18.13 -0.23
N GLY A 225 6.95 17.91 1.04
CA GLY A 225 6.58 18.96 1.99
C GLY A 225 7.67 20.01 2.18
N VAL A 226 8.92 19.58 2.36
CA VAL A 226 10.06 20.50 2.49
C VAL A 226 10.30 21.32 1.21
N LEU A 227 10.01 20.77 0.03
CA LEU A 227 10.18 21.47 -1.27
C LEU A 227 9.06 22.50 -1.54
N PHE A 228 7.89 22.32 -0.97
CA PHE A 228 6.72 23.17 -1.16
C PHE A 228 6.41 24.08 0.06
N SER A 229 7.17 23.96 1.15
CA SER A 229 7.17 24.88 2.30
C SER A 229 8.01 26.10 1.94
#